data_e3f922f4637c7ff3058f3bb7f9e2b270
#
_entry.id   e3f922f4637c7ff3058f3bb7f9e2b270
#
_cell.length_a   1.000
_cell.length_b   1.000
_cell.length_c   1.000
_cell.angle_alpha   90.00
_cell.angle_beta   90.00
_cell.angle_gamma   90.00
#
_symmetry.space_group_name_H-M   'P 1'
#
loop_
_entity.id
_entity.type
_entity.pdbx_description
1 polymer ?
#
loop_
_entity_poly.entity_id
_entity_poly.type
_entity_poly.pdbx_seq_one_letter_code
_entity_poly.pdbx_strand_id
1 'polypeptide(L)'
;ALPILEVTDARMYVKQNDRSEVADFIIKDLKEAVPLLPKFSEIQEYGRISREGCQAFLSRVALYEGTWQKSRGNVERGKELLDIAAKAAKDVIDSKTFSLFKPEALGDSAQKYMFILEDAKSNPAGLQKSANKEYIFARRFDEILAPINWNITQSSLYNAIWISRKFANMYLCQN
;
A
#
# COMPACT_ATOMS: atom_id res chain seq x y z
N ALA A 1 19.73 2.88 4.43
CA ALA A 1 19.89 1.77 5.39
C ALA A 1 20.49 2.34 6.68
N LEU A 2 19.89 2.06 7.82
CA LEU A 2 20.46 2.38 9.11
C LEU A 2 21.76 1.55 9.29
N PRO A 3 22.84 2.13 9.79
CA PRO A 3 24.06 1.37 10.04
C PRO A 3 23.80 0.29 11.09
N ILE A 4 24.39 -0.88 10.91
CA ILE A 4 24.39 -1.92 11.95
C ILE A 4 25.29 -1.37 13.08
N LEU A 5 24.69 -1.16 14.25
CA LEU A 5 25.41 -0.67 15.44
C LEU A 5 25.87 -1.86 16.27
N GLU A 6 27.11 -1.80 16.75
CA GLU A 6 27.57 -2.77 17.77
C GLU A 6 26.84 -2.55 19.09
N VAL A 7 26.69 -3.62 19.88
CA VAL A 7 25.94 -3.60 21.16
C VAL A 7 26.48 -2.54 22.13
N THR A 8 27.76 -2.19 22.01
CA THR A 8 28.44 -1.19 22.83
C THR A 8 28.35 0.23 22.28
N ASP A 9 27.77 0.43 21.10
CA ASP A 9 27.68 1.75 20.48
C ASP A 9 26.71 2.64 21.27
N ALA A 10 27.21 3.80 21.76
CA ALA A 10 26.41 4.76 22.54
C ALA A 10 25.16 5.25 21.80
N ARG A 11 25.14 5.20 20.46
CA ARG A 11 23.98 5.55 19.62
C ARG A 11 22.79 4.61 19.84
N MET A 12 22.99 3.40 20.35
CA MET A 12 21.92 2.45 20.67
C MET A 12 21.10 2.88 21.88
N TYR A 13 21.61 3.77 22.72
CA TYR A 13 20.97 4.23 23.96
C TYR A 13 20.35 5.64 23.83
N VAL A 14 20.32 6.22 22.64
CA VAL A 14 19.66 7.51 22.41
C VAL A 14 18.15 7.38 22.58
N LYS A 15 17.51 8.43 23.09
CA LYS A 15 16.06 8.50 23.18
C LYS A 15 15.42 8.48 21.79
N GLN A 16 14.22 7.93 21.71
CA GLN A 16 13.39 8.04 20.49
C GLN A 16 13.10 9.51 20.21
N ASN A 17 13.18 9.88 18.94
CA ASN A 17 12.75 11.18 18.46
C ASN A 17 11.23 11.37 18.65
N ASP A 18 10.82 12.64 18.71
CA ASP A 18 9.40 12.95 18.69
C ASP A 18 8.71 12.40 17.45
N ARG A 19 7.47 11.97 17.61
CA ARG A 19 6.67 11.40 16.52
C ARG A 19 6.58 12.34 15.32
N SER A 20 6.39 13.64 15.58
CA SER A 20 6.25 14.65 14.53
C SER A 20 7.55 14.81 13.73
N GLU A 21 8.71 14.78 14.41
CA GLU A 21 10.03 14.81 13.75
C GLU A 21 10.23 13.61 12.82
N VAL A 22 9.86 12.41 13.28
CA VAL A 22 9.96 11.19 12.46
C VAL A 22 9.02 11.26 11.26
N ALA A 23 7.80 11.72 11.45
CA ALA A 23 6.83 11.89 10.37
C ALA A 23 7.30 12.92 9.34
N ASP A 24 7.86 14.05 9.79
CA ASP A 24 8.41 15.08 8.91
C ASP A 24 9.60 14.58 8.11
N PHE A 25 10.48 13.80 8.75
CA PHE A 25 11.60 13.16 8.08
C PHE A 25 11.13 12.21 6.96
N ILE A 26 10.17 11.33 7.26
CA ILE A 26 9.62 10.40 6.26
C ILE A 26 8.96 11.15 5.09
N ILE A 27 8.17 12.18 5.40
CA ILE A 27 7.48 12.97 4.37
C ILE A 27 8.48 13.73 3.49
N LYS A 28 9.54 14.27 4.09
CA LYS A 28 10.63 14.94 3.38
C LYS A 28 11.33 13.97 2.42
N ASP A 29 11.78 12.82 2.93
CA ASP A 29 12.45 11.81 2.12
C ASP A 29 11.60 11.35 0.93
N LEU A 30 10.30 11.10 1.16
CA LEU A 30 9.39 10.70 0.09
C LEU A 30 9.20 11.81 -0.95
N LYS A 31 9.09 13.07 -0.54
CA LYS A 31 9.00 14.22 -1.45
C LYS A 31 10.25 14.37 -2.31
N GLU A 32 11.42 14.16 -1.72
CA GLU A 32 12.71 14.22 -2.43
C GLU A 32 12.88 13.02 -3.37
N ALA A 33 12.40 11.84 -2.99
CA ALA A 33 12.49 10.63 -3.80
C ALA A 33 11.57 10.65 -5.05
N VAL A 34 10.37 11.23 -4.96
CA VAL A 34 9.38 11.24 -6.05
C VAL A 34 9.97 11.69 -7.41
N PRO A 35 10.67 12.82 -7.52
CA PRO A 35 11.22 13.26 -8.81
C PRO A 35 12.39 12.42 -9.32
N LEU A 36 13.03 11.64 -8.44
CA LEU A 36 14.21 10.82 -8.77
C LEU A 36 13.82 9.41 -9.24
N LEU A 37 12.61 8.97 -8.96
CA LEU A 37 12.12 7.64 -9.29
C LEU A 37 11.56 7.58 -10.73
N PRO A 38 11.76 6.44 -11.43
CA PRO A 38 11.15 6.21 -12.74
C PRO A 38 9.63 6.12 -12.62
N LYS A 39 8.92 6.44 -13.70
CA LYS A 39 7.49 6.17 -13.81
C LYS A 39 7.23 4.66 -13.79
N PHE A 40 6.04 4.26 -13.38
CA PHE A 40 5.64 2.84 -13.36
C PHE A 40 5.82 2.17 -14.74
N SER A 41 5.49 2.88 -15.82
CA SER A 41 5.65 2.39 -17.20
C SER A 41 7.10 2.20 -17.65
N GLU A 42 8.06 2.79 -16.95
CA GLU A 42 9.49 2.72 -17.26
C GLU A 42 10.21 1.62 -16.48
N ILE A 43 9.52 0.99 -15.51
CA ILE A 43 10.08 -0.07 -14.69
C ILE A 43 10.11 -1.38 -15.48
N GLN A 44 11.31 -1.93 -15.67
CA GLN A 44 11.50 -3.21 -16.34
C GLN A 44 11.42 -4.39 -15.39
N GLU A 45 11.88 -4.22 -14.15
CA GLU A 45 11.89 -5.26 -13.13
C GLU A 45 10.67 -5.13 -12.21
N TYR A 46 9.79 -6.12 -12.24
CA TYR A 46 8.61 -6.14 -11.39
C TYR A 46 8.96 -6.12 -9.90
N GLY A 47 8.21 -5.32 -9.14
CA GLY A 47 8.42 -5.19 -7.69
C GLY A 47 9.38 -4.07 -7.27
N ARG A 48 9.94 -3.32 -8.22
CA ARG A 48 10.64 -2.07 -7.95
C ARG A 48 9.66 -0.94 -7.64
N ILE A 49 10.07 -0.03 -6.77
CA ILE A 49 9.27 1.16 -6.45
C ILE A 49 9.25 2.12 -7.63
N SER A 50 8.07 2.59 -7.99
CA SER A 50 7.87 3.64 -9.00
C SER A 50 7.64 5.00 -8.37
N ARG A 51 7.67 6.05 -9.17
CA ARG A 51 7.25 7.40 -8.78
C ARG A 51 5.85 7.40 -8.21
N GLU A 52 4.91 6.79 -8.89
CA GLU A 52 3.51 6.68 -8.47
C GLU A 52 3.37 5.84 -7.19
N GLY A 53 4.16 4.79 -7.05
CA GLY A 53 4.20 4.00 -5.81
C GLY A 53 4.70 4.83 -4.61
N CYS A 54 5.73 5.63 -4.82
CA CYS A 54 6.25 6.56 -3.81
C CYS A 54 5.22 7.64 -3.46
N GLN A 55 4.52 8.22 -4.46
CA GLN A 55 3.45 9.20 -4.23
C GLN A 55 2.27 8.59 -3.47
N ALA A 56 1.85 7.37 -3.80
CA ALA A 56 0.81 6.66 -3.08
C ALA A 56 1.21 6.41 -1.61
N PHE A 57 2.47 6.08 -1.36
CA PHE A 57 2.97 5.90 0.00
C PHE A 57 3.07 7.23 0.75
N LEU A 58 3.53 8.31 0.10
CA LEU A 58 3.51 9.66 0.66
C LEU A 58 2.09 10.06 1.08
N SER A 59 1.10 9.84 0.20
CA SER A 59 -0.31 10.10 0.53
C SER A 59 -0.76 9.36 1.77
N ARG A 60 -0.43 8.07 1.88
CA ARG A 60 -0.80 7.23 3.02
C ARG A 60 -0.17 7.72 4.33
N VAL A 61 1.12 8.04 4.33
CA VAL A 61 1.82 8.53 5.52
C VAL A 61 1.27 9.88 5.97
N ALA A 62 1.08 10.81 5.03
CA ALA A 62 0.56 12.13 5.31
C ALA A 62 -0.90 12.08 5.79
N LEU A 63 -1.73 11.21 5.22
CA LEU A 63 -3.10 10.97 5.67
C LEU A 63 -3.14 10.47 7.12
N TYR A 64 -2.31 9.47 7.42
CA TYR A 64 -2.27 8.88 8.75
C TYR A 64 -1.84 9.89 9.81
N GLU A 65 -0.75 10.62 9.57
CA GLU A 65 -0.26 11.63 10.51
C GLU A 65 -1.20 12.83 10.59
N GLY A 66 -1.76 13.28 9.46
CA GLY A 66 -2.70 14.39 9.43
C GLY A 66 -3.97 14.12 10.23
N THR A 67 -4.54 12.93 10.10
CA THR A 67 -5.72 12.52 10.90
C THR A 67 -5.37 12.37 12.38
N TRP A 68 -4.18 11.88 12.70
CA TRP A 68 -3.68 11.78 14.06
C TRP A 68 -3.55 13.15 14.72
N GLN A 69 -2.90 14.11 14.07
CA GLN A 69 -2.71 15.47 14.57
C GLN A 69 -4.07 16.18 14.77
N LYS A 70 -4.95 16.10 13.77
CA LYS A 70 -6.29 16.68 13.85
C LYS A 70 -7.10 16.12 15.02
N SER A 71 -7.07 14.82 15.26
CA SER A 71 -7.81 14.17 16.35
C SER A 71 -7.31 14.57 17.74
N ARG A 72 -6.11 15.13 17.85
CA ARG A 72 -5.48 15.60 19.09
C ARG A 72 -5.48 17.12 19.26
N GLY A 73 -6.24 17.81 18.43
CA GLY A 73 -6.42 19.26 18.52
C GLY A 73 -5.38 20.08 17.75
N ASN A 74 -4.39 19.45 17.11
CA ASN A 74 -3.41 20.13 16.26
C ASN A 74 -3.98 20.34 14.85
N VAL A 75 -5.06 21.15 14.76
CA VAL A 75 -5.90 21.26 13.56
C VAL A 75 -5.11 21.78 12.35
N GLU A 76 -4.32 22.84 12.53
CA GLU A 76 -3.54 23.45 11.44
C GLU A 76 -2.51 22.47 10.87
N ARG A 77 -1.74 21.84 11.75
CA ARG A 77 -0.80 20.80 11.34
C ARG A 77 -1.49 19.62 10.65
N GLY A 78 -2.63 19.21 11.20
CA GLY A 78 -3.46 18.17 10.60
C GLY A 78 -3.91 18.53 9.18
N LYS A 79 -4.34 19.76 8.95
CA LYS A 79 -4.76 20.26 7.65
C LYS A 79 -3.62 20.28 6.64
N GLU A 80 -2.46 20.82 6.99
CA GLU A 80 -1.27 20.82 6.11
C GLU A 80 -0.93 19.42 5.61
N LEU A 81 -0.93 18.44 6.52
CA LEU A 81 -0.61 17.06 6.17
C LEU A 81 -1.70 16.40 5.31
N LEU A 82 -2.97 16.71 5.56
CA LEU A 82 -4.09 16.22 4.74
C LEU A 82 -4.06 16.83 3.34
N ASP A 83 -3.63 18.08 3.19
CA ASP A 83 -3.45 18.71 1.88
C ASP A 83 -2.31 18.03 1.08
N ILE A 84 -1.20 17.67 1.76
CA ILE A 84 -0.13 16.86 1.15
C ILE A 84 -0.67 15.50 0.71
N ALA A 85 -1.45 14.84 1.56
CA ALA A 85 -2.03 13.54 1.26
C ALA A 85 -2.95 13.58 0.04
N ALA A 86 -3.85 14.57 0.01
CA ALA A 86 -4.79 14.77 -1.09
C ALA A 86 -4.08 15.06 -2.41
N LYS A 87 -3.06 15.93 -2.37
CA LYS A 87 -2.26 16.26 -3.55
C LYS A 87 -1.54 15.02 -4.09
N ALA A 88 -0.83 14.27 -3.23
CA ALA A 88 -0.08 13.10 -3.65
C ALA A 88 -1.01 12.00 -4.22
N ALA A 89 -2.19 11.78 -3.63
CA ALA A 89 -3.20 10.87 -4.17
C ALA A 89 -3.71 11.33 -5.53
N LYS A 90 -3.99 12.62 -5.67
CA LYS A 90 -4.44 13.21 -6.93
C LYS A 90 -3.40 13.03 -8.04
N ASP A 91 -2.12 13.24 -7.76
CA ASP A 91 -1.04 13.07 -8.72
C ASP A 91 -0.99 11.61 -9.26
N VAL A 92 -1.25 10.60 -8.39
CA VAL A 92 -1.36 9.19 -8.82
C VAL A 92 -2.58 8.96 -9.70
N ILE A 93 -3.74 9.52 -9.34
CA ILE A 93 -4.99 9.40 -10.12
C ILE A 93 -4.82 10.06 -11.49
N ASP A 94 -4.24 11.27 -11.54
CA ASP A 94 -4.04 12.04 -12.76
C ASP A 94 -3.02 11.38 -13.71
N SER A 95 -2.14 10.52 -13.20
CA SER A 95 -1.22 9.73 -14.03
C SER A 95 -1.94 8.74 -14.95
N LYS A 96 -3.18 8.36 -14.62
CA LYS A 96 -4.01 7.35 -15.32
C LYS A 96 -3.31 6.01 -15.54
N THR A 97 -2.28 5.74 -14.76
CA THR A 97 -1.49 4.49 -14.84
C THR A 97 -2.26 3.33 -14.24
N PHE A 98 -3.04 3.60 -13.20
CA PHE A 98 -3.83 2.61 -12.45
C PHE A 98 -5.32 2.84 -12.64
N SER A 99 -6.08 1.78 -12.46
CA SER A 99 -7.54 1.81 -12.52
C SER A 99 -8.13 0.76 -11.60
N LEU A 100 -9.34 0.99 -11.11
CA LEU A 100 -10.05 -0.01 -10.33
C LEU A 100 -10.27 -1.29 -11.16
N PHE A 101 -10.08 -2.44 -10.53
CA PHE A 101 -10.33 -3.73 -11.15
C PHE A 101 -11.84 -4.00 -11.21
N LYS A 102 -12.45 -3.54 -12.28
CA LYS A 102 -13.88 -3.71 -12.54
C LYS A 102 -14.13 -4.15 -13.99
N PRO A 103 -13.66 -5.35 -14.40
CA PRO A 103 -13.96 -5.88 -15.73
C PRO A 103 -15.45 -6.11 -15.89
N GLU A 104 -16.05 -5.62 -16.97
CA GLU A 104 -17.47 -5.77 -17.25
C GLU A 104 -17.91 -7.24 -17.26
N ALA A 105 -17.09 -8.11 -17.83
CA ALA A 105 -17.35 -9.55 -17.89
C ALA A 105 -17.44 -10.25 -16.53
N LEU A 106 -16.97 -9.62 -15.44
CA LEU A 106 -17.06 -10.15 -14.08
C LEU A 106 -18.20 -9.52 -13.27
N GLY A 107 -18.76 -8.40 -13.71
CA GLY A 107 -19.85 -7.70 -13.03
C GLY A 107 -19.58 -7.52 -11.53
N ASP A 108 -20.57 -7.84 -10.71
CA ASP A 108 -20.49 -7.74 -9.23
C ASP A 108 -19.49 -8.69 -8.59
N SER A 109 -19.03 -9.72 -9.33
CA SER A 109 -18.01 -10.65 -8.86
C SER A 109 -16.58 -10.15 -9.03
N ALA A 110 -16.37 -8.97 -9.62
CA ALA A 110 -15.04 -8.44 -9.90
C ALA A 110 -14.14 -8.39 -8.65
N GLN A 111 -14.68 -7.92 -7.52
CA GLN A 111 -13.90 -7.84 -6.27
C GLN A 111 -13.45 -9.23 -5.78
N LYS A 112 -14.30 -10.26 -5.88
CA LYS A 112 -13.90 -11.64 -5.54
C LYS A 112 -12.73 -12.09 -6.40
N TYR A 113 -12.85 -11.91 -7.72
CA TYR A 113 -11.83 -12.37 -8.66
C TYR A 113 -10.54 -11.55 -8.59
N MET A 114 -10.56 -10.32 -8.14
CA MET A 114 -9.36 -9.53 -7.90
C MET A 114 -8.35 -10.26 -7.00
N PHE A 115 -8.83 -10.97 -5.98
CA PHE A 115 -7.98 -11.67 -5.01
C PHE A 115 -7.56 -13.08 -5.44
N ILE A 116 -8.36 -13.73 -6.28
CA ILE A 116 -8.12 -15.12 -6.72
C ILE A 116 -7.74 -15.22 -8.20
N LEU A 117 -7.39 -14.10 -8.83
CA LEU A 117 -6.98 -14.03 -10.23
C LEU A 117 -5.55 -14.58 -10.38
N GLU A 118 -5.41 -15.84 -10.73
CA GLU A 118 -4.11 -16.48 -10.95
C GLU A 118 -3.81 -16.62 -12.45
N ASP A 119 -4.72 -17.24 -13.18
CA ASP A 119 -4.63 -17.48 -14.62
C ASP A 119 -6.00 -17.35 -15.31
N ALA A 120 -6.03 -17.57 -16.61
CA ALA A 120 -7.26 -17.52 -17.40
C ALA A 120 -8.31 -18.56 -17.00
N LYS A 121 -7.95 -19.64 -16.30
CA LYS A 121 -8.87 -20.68 -15.84
C LYS A 121 -9.47 -20.39 -14.48
N SER A 122 -8.84 -19.49 -13.72
CA SER A 122 -9.27 -19.15 -12.36
C SER A 122 -10.49 -18.22 -12.30
N ASN A 123 -10.97 -17.72 -13.45
CA ASN A 123 -12.09 -16.81 -13.55
C ASN A 123 -12.90 -17.00 -14.84
N PRO A 124 -14.21 -16.68 -14.83
CA PRO A 124 -15.08 -16.92 -15.99
C PRO A 124 -14.80 -16.00 -17.19
N ALA A 125 -14.05 -14.92 -16.98
CA ALA A 125 -13.71 -13.96 -18.04
C ALA A 125 -12.37 -14.29 -18.74
N GLY A 126 -11.68 -15.36 -18.34
CA GLY A 126 -10.41 -15.77 -18.93
C GLY A 126 -9.27 -14.77 -18.73
N LEU A 127 -9.37 -13.92 -17.70
CA LEU A 127 -8.37 -12.89 -17.42
C LEU A 127 -7.15 -13.46 -16.73
N GLN A 128 -6.00 -12.88 -17.01
CA GLN A 128 -4.74 -13.16 -16.30
C GLN A 128 -4.47 -12.08 -15.24
N LYS A 129 -3.57 -12.36 -14.31
CA LYS A 129 -3.17 -11.46 -13.23
C LYS A 129 -2.70 -10.08 -13.73
N SER A 130 -2.11 -10.03 -14.91
CA SER A 130 -1.69 -8.78 -15.59
C SER A 130 -2.84 -7.85 -15.99
N ALA A 131 -4.08 -8.35 -16.04
CA ALA A 131 -5.27 -7.55 -16.27
C ALA A 131 -5.64 -6.67 -15.06
N ASN A 132 -5.15 -6.99 -13.87
CA ASN A 132 -5.39 -6.20 -12.68
C ASN A 132 -4.45 -5.00 -12.61
N LYS A 133 -4.98 -3.83 -12.91
CA LYS A 133 -4.27 -2.54 -12.86
C LYS A 133 -4.51 -1.76 -11.55
N GLU A 134 -5.09 -2.38 -10.54
CA GLU A 134 -5.34 -1.73 -9.26
C GLU A 134 -4.12 -1.77 -8.34
N TYR A 135 -3.21 -2.74 -8.53
CA TYR A 135 -2.01 -2.85 -7.71
C TYR A 135 -0.95 -1.80 -8.08
N ILE A 136 -0.73 -0.84 -7.19
CA ILE A 136 0.26 0.23 -7.35
C ILE A 136 1.67 -0.27 -7.04
N PHE A 137 1.80 -1.08 -5.98
CA PHE A 137 3.05 -1.70 -5.56
C PHE A 137 2.75 -3.06 -4.93
N ALA A 138 3.35 -4.11 -5.46
CA ALA A 138 3.13 -5.46 -4.97
C ALA A 138 4.42 -6.28 -5.02
N ARG A 139 4.61 -7.12 -4.00
CA ARG A 139 5.62 -8.15 -4.03
C ARG A 139 5.08 -9.35 -4.81
N ARG A 140 5.85 -9.80 -5.78
CA ARG A 140 5.52 -11.00 -6.53
C ARG A 140 5.98 -12.24 -5.79
N PHE A 141 5.10 -13.23 -5.73
CA PHE A 141 5.40 -14.58 -5.28
C PHE A 141 5.08 -15.57 -6.39
N ASP A 142 5.85 -16.63 -6.47
CA ASP A 142 5.61 -17.79 -7.33
C ASP A 142 6.08 -19.07 -6.63
N GLU A 143 5.77 -20.22 -7.18
CA GLU A 143 6.05 -21.50 -6.53
C GLU A 143 7.54 -21.87 -6.51
N ILE A 144 8.34 -21.34 -7.42
CA ILE A 144 9.73 -21.76 -7.65
C ILE A 144 10.72 -20.70 -7.18
N LEU A 145 10.59 -19.46 -7.68
CA LEU A 145 11.59 -18.41 -7.49
C LEU A 145 11.37 -17.60 -6.20
N ALA A 146 10.11 -17.46 -5.78
CA ALA A 146 9.75 -16.65 -4.62
C ALA A 146 8.57 -17.26 -3.84
N PRO A 147 8.71 -18.48 -3.28
CA PRO A 147 7.60 -19.12 -2.56
C PRO A 147 7.25 -18.37 -1.30
N ILE A 148 5.95 -18.28 -1.01
CA ILE A 148 5.45 -17.62 0.21
C ILE A 148 5.71 -18.47 1.46
N ASN A 149 5.85 -19.79 1.30
CA ASN A 149 6.13 -20.77 2.35
C ASN A 149 5.15 -20.76 3.55
N TRP A 150 3.95 -20.24 3.35
CA TRP A 150 2.91 -20.23 4.38
C TRP A 150 1.53 -20.53 3.79
N ASN A 151 0.86 -21.50 4.38
CA ASN A 151 -0.49 -21.89 3.97
C ASN A 151 -1.55 -21.03 4.69
N ILE A 152 -1.95 -19.94 4.07
CA ILE A 152 -2.96 -19.01 4.61
C ILE A 152 -4.32 -19.71 4.72
N THR A 153 -4.70 -20.56 3.77
CA THR A 153 -5.94 -21.32 3.77
C THR A 153 -6.01 -22.24 4.98
N GLN A 154 -4.96 -23.00 5.23
CA GLN A 154 -4.88 -23.88 6.39
C GLN A 154 -4.93 -23.08 7.71
N SER A 155 -4.21 -21.97 7.79
CA SER A 155 -4.23 -21.11 8.98
C SER A 155 -5.62 -20.53 9.26
N SER A 156 -6.39 -20.23 8.22
CA SER A 156 -7.79 -19.75 8.38
C SER A 156 -8.72 -20.87 8.84
N LEU A 157 -8.57 -22.09 8.30
CA LEU A 157 -9.38 -23.24 8.68
C LEU A 157 -9.14 -23.66 10.15
N TYR A 158 -7.93 -23.51 10.66
CA TYR A 158 -7.60 -23.81 12.06
C TYR A 158 -7.86 -22.61 13.00
N ASN A 159 -8.64 -21.64 12.58
CA ASN A 159 -8.96 -20.46 13.39
C ASN A 159 -7.72 -19.67 13.87
N ALA A 160 -6.64 -19.68 13.11
CA ALA A 160 -5.44 -18.92 13.41
C ALA A 160 -5.53 -17.45 12.97
N ILE A 161 -6.47 -17.15 12.06
CA ILE A 161 -6.71 -15.81 11.51
C ILE A 161 -8.15 -15.42 11.76
N TRP A 162 -8.35 -14.27 12.39
CA TRP A 162 -9.66 -13.73 12.72
C TRP A 162 -9.82 -12.34 12.13
N ILE A 163 -11.02 -12.03 11.67
CA ILE A 163 -11.38 -10.66 11.28
C ILE A 163 -12.07 -9.95 12.44
N SER A 164 -11.79 -8.67 12.61
CA SER A 164 -12.48 -7.88 13.61
C SER A 164 -13.94 -7.65 13.22
N ARG A 165 -14.83 -7.54 14.23
CA ARG A 165 -16.24 -7.20 14.00
C ARG A 165 -16.39 -5.89 13.22
N LYS A 166 -15.53 -4.91 13.49
CA LYS A 166 -15.52 -3.64 12.77
C LYS A 166 -15.25 -3.85 11.28
N PHE A 167 -14.26 -4.68 10.93
CA PHE A 167 -13.96 -5.00 9.53
C PHE A 167 -15.11 -5.72 8.85
N ALA A 168 -15.69 -6.74 9.49
CA ALA A 168 -16.85 -7.45 8.94
C ALA A 168 -18.05 -6.52 8.68
N ASN A 169 -18.30 -5.55 9.56
CA ASN A 169 -19.40 -4.59 9.42
C ASN A 169 -19.14 -3.51 8.34
N MET A 170 -17.93 -3.42 7.77
CA MET A 170 -17.63 -2.51 6.67
C MET A 170 -18.12 -3.04 5.32
N TYR A 171 -18.42 -4.33 5.22
CA TYR A 171 -19.03 -4.90 4.04
C TYR A 171 -20.54 -4.61 4.03
N LEU A 172 -20.97 -3.88 3.01
CA LEU A 172 -22.39 -3.59 2.79
C LEU A 172 -23.00 -4.76 2.03
N CYS A 173 -24.00 -5.40 2.62
CA CYS A 173 -24.85 -6.36 1.93
C CYS A 173 -26.02 -5.61 1.28
N GLN A 174 -26.30 -5.89 0.02
CA GLN A 174 -27.56 -5.51 -0.61
C GLN A 174 -28.60 -6.56 -0.17
N ASN A 175 -29.63 -6.11 0.54
CA ASN A 175 -30.80 -6.93 0.89
C ASN A 175 -31.79 -6.92 -0.27
#